data_3b964a9186fe91fb6a9bede1d06fbbb9
#
_entry.id   3b964a9186fe91fb6a9bede1d06fbbb9
#
_cell.length_a   1.000
_cell.length_b   1.000
_cell.length_c   1.000
_cell.angle_alpha   90.00
_cell.angle_beta   90.00
_cell.angle_gamma   90.00
#
_symmetry.space_group_name_H-M   'P 1'
#
loop_
_entity.id
_entity.type
_entity.pdbx_description
1 polymer ?
#
loop_
_entity_poly.entity_id
_entity_poly.type
_entity_poly.pdbx_seq_one_letter_code
_entity_poly.pdbx_strand_id
1 'polypeptide(L)'
;QPLACPACGPSLRFRAGEQALNDNEASIAATIEAIDSGQVVAVRGVGGYHLVCDAGNEQAVASLRRRKRRPHKPLAVMVPMSGDDGLDAAREIADLEPAVAERLADPERPIVLAPLREDHNLAPGAAPGLNEVGLMLPYSPLHHLLLSGLGRPVIATSGNLSGEPVLTEPDQAEQRLDGIADAFLHHNRPIQRPADDPVWRFNSGRMRPIRLGRGNAPLELELPIDLDVPTLAVGAFLKNTVALGWKNRVVISPHIGELDSPRAVKVFGQVVDDLQALYDVKAQRLACDAHPDFPNSRWARDLSASKGLPLTRVFHHEAHASALAGEFGLVERNILVFAWDGVGYGRDGTLWGGEVLYGRPGNWQRVASLKPFRLPGGDKVIRQPWRTALSLSWHGGFEWPGAPDADPLLRRAWSSGLASPWTSAAGRLFDGAAALAGVATEASFEGQGPGWLEALAAHGDPARAPTPDVHKDEDEDEDGIFRADWAPLMTWMANASIPRADRAAGFHHAMGGLVGSLMDSLAPKXPXAQVGLTGGVFQNALLSRIAIAQIERRGSAACLPCSVPVNDAGISYGQIIEAGASA
;
A
#
# COMPACT_ATOMS: atom_id res chain seq x y z
N GLN A 1 17.75 -2.00 22.34
CA GLN A 1 18.82 -2.09 23.33
C GLN A 1 18.25 -2.30 24.73
N PRO A 2 18.33 -3.54 25.25
CA PRO A 2 17.60 -3.88 26.49
C PRO A 2 18.18 -3.26 27.76
N LEU A 3 19.48 -2.99 27.78
CA LEU A 3 20.14 -2.42 28.96
C LEU A 3 20.84 -1.13 28.59
N ALA A 4 20.66 -0.12 29.41
CA ALA A 4 21.30 1.19 29.23
C ALA A 4 21.89 1.66 30.54
N CYS A 5 23.11 2.15 30.49
CA CYS A 5 23.77 2.72 31.64
C CYS A 5 23.05 4.01 32.10
N PRO A 6 22.71 4.18 33.37
CA PRO A 6 22.08 5.43 33.82
C PRO A 6 22.92 6.68 33.53
N ALA A 7 24.26 6.55 33.47
CA ALA A 7 25.14 7.69 33.22
C ALA A 7 25.33 8.02 31.74
N CYS A 8 25.30 7.04 30.84
CA CYS A 8 25.55 7.26 29.40
C CYS A 8 24.45 6.72 28.51
N GLY A 9 23.37 6.23 29.07
CA GLY A 9 22.20 5.75 28.34
C GLY A 9 21.37 6.92 27.76
N PRO A 10 20.22 6.60 27.16
CA PRO A 10 19.36 7.65 26.60
C PRO A 10 18.80 8.55 27.71
N SER A 11 18.79 9.84 27.44
CA SER A 11 18.11 10.83 28.27
C SER A 11 16.86 11.34 27.53
N LEU A 12 15.84 11.69 28.30
CA LEU A 12 14.56 12.20 27.82
C LEU A 12 14.44 13.71 28.06
N ARG A 13 13.70 14.37 27.20
CA ARG A 13 13.32 15.77 27.36
C ARG A 13 11.85 15.92 26.94
N PHE A 14 11.04 16.39 27.91
CA PHE A 14 9.65 16.74 27.62
C PHE A 14 9.57 18.23 27.37
N ARG A 15 8.74 18.65 26.43
CA ARG A 15 8.48 20.05 26.11
C ARG A 15 7.01 20.30 25.79
N ALA A 16 6.41 21.29 26.42
CA ALA A 16 5.04 21.75 26.15
C ALA A 16 5.00 23.28 26.33
N GLY A 17 4.89 24.00 25.24
CA GLY A 17 5.00 25.46 25.28
C GLY A 17 6.33 25.91 25.86
N GLU A 18 6.29 26.68 26.96
CA GLU A 18 7.49 27.13 27.67
C GLU A 18 8.04 26.11 28.67
N GLN A 19 7.24 25.08 29.01
CA GLN A 19 7.66 24.05 29.97
C GLN A 19 8.70 23.13 29.32
N ALA A 20 9.81 22.89 30.03
CA ALA A 20 10.84 21.94 29.60
C ALA A 20 11.32 21.15 30.83
N LEU A 21 11.29 19.82 30.70
CA LEU A 21 11.76 18.87 31.71
C LEU A 21 12.85 18.01 31.09
N ASN A 22 13.96 17.85 31.83
CA ASN A 22 15.12 17.08 31.34
C ASN A 22 15.41 15.85 32.23
N ASP A 23 14.55 15.59 33.21
CA ASP A 23 14.62 14.36 34.00
C ASP A 23 13.77 13.26 33.35
N ASN A 24 14.28 12.05 33.32
CA ASN A 24 13.63 10.94 32.63
C ASN A 24 12.26 10.59 33.24
N GLU A 25 12.19 10.45 34.55
CA GLU A 25 10.94 10.09 35.25
C GLU A 25 9.90 11.21 35.13
N ALA A 26 10.33 12.46 35.37
CA ALA A 26 9.46 13.61 35.20
C ALA A 26 8.95 13.78 33.77
N SER A 27 9.79 13.52 32.78
CA SER A 27 9.41 13.60 31.35
C SER A 27 8.36 12.54 31.00
N ILE A 28 8.52 11.30 31.49
CA ILE A 28 7.54 10.22 31.27
C ILE A 28 6.21 10.58 31.95
N ALA A 29 6.27 11.02 33.24
CA ALA A 29 5.07 11.39 34.00
C ALA A 29 4.29 12.52 33.30
N ALA A 30 4.99 13.56 32.86
CA ALA A 30 4.37 14.68 32.14
C ALA A 30 3.75 14.24 30.81
N THR A 31 4.39 13.29 30.10
CA THR A 31 3.85 12.75 28.85
C THR A 31 2.55 11.99 29.13
N ILE A 32 2.53 11.16 30.16
CA ILE A 32 1.33 10.40 30.58
C ILE A 32 0.20 11.38 30.94
N GLU A 33 0.50 12.40 31.76
CA GLU A 33 -0.48 13.42 32.14
C GLU A 33 -1.04 14.19 30.95
N ALA A 34 -0.19 14.52 29.98
CA ALA A 34 -0.62 15.19 28.75
C ALA A 34 -1.61 14.30 27.95
N ILE A 35 -1.27 13.00 27.77
CA ILE A 35 -2.15 12.05 27.09
C ILE A 35 -3.46 11.85 27.85
N ASP A 36 -3.39 11.72 29.19
CA ASP A 36 -4.57 11.59 30.07
C ASP A 36 -5.51 12.79 29.96
N SER A 37 -4.95 13.97 29.76
CA SER A 37 -5.75 15.20 29.58
C SER A 37 -6.27 15.38 28.15
N GLY A 38 -6.10 14.38 27.27
CA GLY A 38 -6.62 14.39 25.91
C GLY A 38 -5.74 15.13 24.91
N GLN A 39 -4.50 15.40 25.25
CA GLN A 39 -3.55 16.08 24.35
C GLN A 39 -2.91 15.11 23.37
N VAL A 40 -2.37 15.65 22.27
CA VAL A 40 -1.58 14.93 21.27
C VAL A 40 -0.09 15.18 21.56
N VAL A 41 0.67 14.13 21.83
CA VAL A 41 2.10 14.24 22.13
C VAL A 41 2.92 13.64 20.97
N ALA A 42 3.94 14.39 20.51
CA ALA A 42 4.90 13.89 19.54
C ALA A 42 6.02 13.15 20.28
N VAL A 43 6.05 11.83 20.18
CA VAL A 43 7.01 10.95 20.88
C VAL A 43 8.06 10.47 19.89
N ARG A 44 9.35 10.71 20.18
CA ARG A 44 10.46 10.26 19.34
C ARG A 44 10.66 8.75 19.53
N GLY A 45 10.47 7.98 18.46
CA GLY A 45 10.67 6.52 18.45
C GLY A 45 12.02 6.13 17.87
N VAL A 46 12.12 4.90 17.37
CA VAL A 46 13.37 4.36 16.78
C VAL A 46 13.58 4.86 15.35
N GLY A 47 12.52 4.89 14.53
CA GLY A 47 12.61 5.32 13.14
C GLY A 47 12.16 6.74 12.85
N GLY A 48 11.63 7.43 13.85
CA GLY A 48 11.08 8.78 13.73
C GLY A 48 10.05 9.06 14.82
N TYR A 49 9.34 10.17 14.70
CA TYR A 49 8.32 10.58 15.66
C TYR A 49 6.99 9.88 15.41
N HIS A 50 6.27 9.59 16.48
CA HIS A 50 4.85 9.26 16.46
C HIS A 50 4.04 10.40 17.08
N LEU A 51 2.87 10.66 16.53
CA LEU A 51 1.84 11.46 17.17
C LEU A 51 0.96 10.49 17.96
N VAL A 52 0.92 10.70 19.27
CA VAL A 52 0.32 9.77 20.23
C VAL A 52 -0.81 10.50 20.97
N CYS A 53 -1.96 9.84 21.11
CA CYS A 53 -3.05 10.29 21.98
C CYS A 53 -3.87 9.07 22.43
N ASP A 54 -4.74 9.24 23.42
CA ASP A 54 -5.61 8.17 23.93
C ASP A 54 -6.52 7.65 22.81
N ALA A 55 -6.44 6.34 22.50
CA ALA A 55 -7.20 5.71 21.41
C ALA A 55 -8.69 5.58 21.73
N GLY A 56 -9.09 5.61 22.99
CA GLY A 56 -10.48 5.59 23.42
C GLY A 56 -11.12 6.98 23.51
N ASN A 57 -10.32 8.04 23.46
CA ASN A 57 -10.81 9.42 23.60
C ASN A 57 -11.19 10.00 22.23
N GLU A 58 -12.50 10.04 21.95
CA GLU A 58 -13.01 10.51 20.64
C GLU A 58 -12.58 11.95 20.33
N GLN A 59 -12.53 12.83 21.36
CA GLN A 59 -12.16 14.23 21.16
C GLN A 59 -10.67 14.36 20.78
N ALA A 60 -9.80 13.58 21.44
CA ALA A 60 -8.37 13.57 21.15
C ALA A 60 -8.11 13.05 19.73
N VAL A 61 -8.76 11.93 19.36
CA VAL A 61 -8.63 11.33 18.02
C VAL A 61 -9.17 12.28 16.94
N ALA A 62 -10.32 12.90 17.17
CA ALA A 62 -10.90 13.89 16.23
C ALA A 62 -10.00 15.13 16.08
N SER A 63 -9.40 15.59 17.19
CA SER A 63 -8.47 16.72 17.17
C SER A 63 -7.22 16.39 16.34
N LEU A 64 -6.62 15.22 16.60
CA LEU A 64 -5.47 14.74 15.83
C LEU A 64 -5.79 14.68 14.33
N ARG A 65 -6.95 14.09 13.95
CA ARG A 65 -7.37 13.99 12.54
C ARG A 65 -7.50 15.35 11.89
N ARG A 66 -8.16 16.28 12.58
CA ARG A 66 -8.38 17.65 12.07
C ARG A 66 -7.05 18.38 11.86
N ARG A 67 -6.18 18.36 12.88
CA ARG A 67 -4.88 19.06 12.84
C ARG A 67 -3.94 18.43 11.78
N LYS A 68 -3.92 17.10 11.67
CA LYS A 68 -3.10 16.36 10.69
C LYS A 68 -3.70 16.37 9.28
N ARG A 69 -4.93 16.91 9.12
CA ARG A 69 -5.69 16.92 7.84
C ARG A 69 -5.81 15.50 7.26
N ARG A 70 -6.15 14.56 8.15
CA ARG A 70 -6.23 13.13 7.80
C ARG A 70 -7.60 12.59 8.25
N PRO A 71 -8.69 12.97 7.50
CA PRO A 71 -10.05 12.68 7.98
C PRO A 71 -10.38 11.19 8.07
N HIS A 72 -9.95 10.36 7.13
CA HIS A 72 -10.43 8.98 7.05
C HIS A 72 -9.33 7.90 7.08
N LYS A 73 -8.09 8.22 6.66
CA LYS A 73 -7.04 7.20 6.62
C LYS A 73 -6.86 6.57 8.00
N PRO A 74 -6.89 5.21 8.14
CA PRO A 74 -6.85 4.59 9.46
C PRO A 74 -5.59 4.96 10.24
N LEU A 75 -5.72 4.94 11.57
CA LEU A 75 -4.65 5.26 12.51
C LEU A 75 -4.23 3.96 13.20
N ALA A 76 -2.94 3.72 13.34
CA ALA A 76 -2.44 2.56 14.07
C ALA A 76 -2.67 2.76 15.56
N VAL A 77 -2.96 1.66 16.25
CA VAL A 77 -3.22 1.62 17.70
C VAL A 77 -2.11 0.80 18.35
N MET A 78 -1.39 1.41 19.28
CA MET A 78 -0.40 0.73 20.09
C MET A 78 -1.06 0.30 21.39
N VAL A 79 -0.99 -1.01 21.72
CA VAL A 79 -1.68 -1.58 22.87
C VAL A 79 -0.67 -1.98 23.95
N PRO A 80 -1.01 -1.83 25.25
CA PRO A 80 -0.13 -2.31 26.30
C PRO A 80 0.00 -3.83 26.24
N MET A 81 1.17 -4.33 26.61
CA MET A 81 1.38 -5.78 26.73
C MET A 81 0.77 -6.23 28.07
N SER A 82 -0.17 -7.18 28.01
CA SER A 82 -0.85 -7.71 29.19
C SER A 82 -1.19 -9.20 28.97
N GLY A 83 -1.30 -9.93 30.06
CA GLY A 83 -1.54 -11.38 30.02
C GLY A 83 -0.25 -12.16 29.83
N ASP A 84 -0.38 -13.49 29.77
CA ASP A 84 0.77 -14.40 29.71
C ASP A 84 1.57 -14.28 28.41
N ASP A 85 0.90 -14.02 27.29
CA ASP A 85 1.55 -13.86 25.98
C ASP A 85 1.68 -12.39 25.55
N GLY A 86 1.22 -11.46 26.37
CA GLY A 86 1.30 -10.03 26.09
C GLY A 86 0.20 -9.49 25.19
N LEU A 87 -0.84 -10.27 24.86
CA LEU A 87 -1.81 -9.93 23.84
C LEU A 87 -3.25 -9.70 24.37
N ASP A 88 -3.48 -9.74 25.67
CA ASP A 88 -4.86 -9.60 26.19
C ASP A 88 -5.50 -8.28 25.78
N ALA A 89 -4.76 -7.17 25.90
CA ALA A 89 -5.30 -5.86 25.49
C ALA A 89 -5.60 -5.80 23.97
N ALA A 90 -4.84 -6.51 23.14
CA ALA A 90 -5.11 -6.59 21.70
C ALA A 90 -6.40 -7.40 21.45
N ARG A 91 -6.61 -8.48 22.21
CA ARG A 91 -7.83 -9.33 22.09
C ARG A 91 -9.10 -8.63 22.54
N GLU A 92 -8.99 -7.61 23.38
CA GLU A 92 -10.16 -6.78 23.74
C GLU A 92 -10.63 -5.91 22.58
N ILE A 93 -9.76 -5.69 21.58
CA ILE A 93 -10.03 -4.78 20.45
C ILE A 93 -10.36 -5.57 19.18
N ALA A 94 -9.65 -6.67 18.95
CA ALA A 94 -9.68 -7.35 17.64
C ALA A 94 -9.68 -8.87 17.81
N ASP A 95 -10.23 -9.56 16.82
CA ASP A 95 -10.17 -11.01 16.75
C ASP A 95 -8.81 -11.41 16.19
N LEU A 96 -8.02 -12.11 17.01
CA LEU A 96 -6.66 -12.50 16.64
C LEU A 96 -6.60 -13.98 16.27
N GLU A 97 -6.60 -14.27 14.96
CA GLU A 97 -6.26 -15.61 14.48
C GLU A 97 -4.82 -15.95 14.91
N PRO A 98 -4.48 -17.24 15.07
CA PRO A 98 -3.12 -17.61 15.52
C PRO A 98 -1.98 -16.95 14.73
N ALA A 99 -2.08 -16.91 13.41
CA ALA A 99 -1.04 -16.29 12.57
C ALA A 99 -0.95 -14.77 12.79
N VAL A 100 -2.09 -14.11 13.07
CA VAL A 100 -2.14 -12.67 13.38
C VAL A 100 -1.50 -12.42 14.75
N ALA A 101 -1.84 -13.24 15.75
CA ALA A 101 -1.27 -13.15 17.11
C ALA A 101 0.25 -13.34 17.08
N GLU A 102 0.71 -14.39 16.38
CA GLU A 102 2.14 -14.67 16.23
C GLU A 102 2.87 -13.50 15.57
N ARG A 103 2.32 -12.95 14.48
CA ARG A 103 2.94 -11.82 13.77
C ARG A 103 2.96 -10.55 14.63
N LEU A 104 1.88 -10.30 15.38
CA LEU A 104 1.81 -9.14 16.28
C LEU A 104 2.87 -9.23 17.38
N ALA A 105 3.12 -10.44 17.90
CA ALA A 105 4.11 -10.70 18.95
C ALA A 105 5.56 -10.78 18.44
N ASP A 106 5.77 -10.78 17.12
CA ASP A 106 7.10 -10.88 16.51
C ASP A 106 8.02 -9.78 17.06
N PRO A 107 9.34 -10.07 17.25
CA PRO A 107 10.29 -9.05 17.72
C PRO A 107 10.34 -7.75 16.92
N GLU A 108 9.94 -7.78 15.63
CA GLU A 108 9.81 -6.57 14.82
C GLU A 108 8.74 -5.62 15.33
N ARG A 109 7.75 -6.15 16.10
CA ARG A 109 6.59 -5.39 16.60
C ARG A 109 5.92 -4.60 15.46
N PRO A 110 5.46 -5.28 14.42
CA PRO A 110 4.85 -4.60 13.27
C PRO A 110 3.44 -4.10 13.58
N ILE A 111 2.93 -3.24 12.72
CA ILE A 111 1.48 -2.99 12.65
C ILE A 111 0.86 -4.19 11.93
N VAL A 112 -0.09 -4.85 12.57
CA VAL A 112 -0.83 -5.97 11.97
C VAL A 112 -2.30 -5.57 11.86
N LEU A 113 -2.85 -5.66 10.64
CA LEU A 113 -4.28 -5.40 10.42
C LEU A 113 -5.07 -6.60 10.94
N ALA A 114 -6.00 -6.34 11.86
CA ALA A 114 -6.80 -7.37 12.53
C ALA A 114 -8.29 -6.98 12.53
N PRO A 115 -9.20 -7.96 12.37
CA PRO A 115 -10.64 -7.67 12.37
C PRO A 115 -11.09 -7.09 13.72
N LEU A 116 -11.80 -5.95 13.66
CA LEU A 116 -12.36 -5.30 14.85
C LEU A 116 -13.48 -6.12 15.47
N ARG A 117 -13.48 -6.24 16.79
CA ARG A 117 -14.62 -6.76 17.54
C ARG A 117 -15.74 -5.71 17.60
N GLU A 118 -16.97 -6.17 17.73
CA GLU A 118 -18.11 -5.26 17.82
C GLU A 118 -18.11 -4.47 19.15
N ASP A 119 -17.56 -5.08 20.21
CA ASP A 119 -17.57 -4.53 21.57
C ASP A 119 -16.25 -3.82 21.96
N HIS A 120 -15.45 -3.42 20.97
CA HIS A 120 -14.18 -2.74 21.22
C HIS A 120 -14.38 -1.35 21.85
N ASN A 121 -13.35 -0.88 22.55
CA ASN A 121 -13.38 0.40 23.28
C ASN A 121 -12.62 1.54 22.58
N LEU A 122 -12.27 1.39 21.30
CA LEU A 122 -11.61 2.45 20.53
C LEU A 122 -12.62 3.52 20.10
N ALA A 123 -12.16 4.76 20.03
CA ALA A 123 -12.93 5.85 19.44
C ALA A 123 -13.29 5.52 17.98
N PRO A 124 -14.51 5.84 17.53
CA PRO A 124 -14.92 5.55 16.14
C PRO A 124 -13.98 6.13 15.09
N GLY A 125 -13.29 7.21 15.45
CA GLY A 125 -12.29 7.84 14.59
C GLY A 125 -11.00 7.03 14.40
N ALA A 126 -10.78 5.87 15.04
CA ALA A 126 -9.54 5.11 14.87
C ALA A 126 -9.45 4.48 13.46
N ALA A 127 -10.54 3.85 12.98
CA ALA A 127 -10.56 3.18 11.67
C ALA A 127 -11.92 3.39 10.98
N PRO A 128 -12.25 4.63 10.59
CA PRO A 128 -13.60 4.95 10.09
C PRO A 128 -13.93 4.22 8.79
N GLY A 129 -15.07 3.53 8.78
CA GLY A 129 -15.57 2.81 7.61
C GLY A 129 -14.89 1.48 7.32
N LEU A 130 -14.00 1.03 8.21
CA LEU A 130 -13.28 -0.24 8.06
C LEU A 130 -13.69 -1.22 9.15
N ASN A 131 -13.59 -2.51 8.85
CA ASN A 131 -13.81 -3.58 9.81
C ASN A 131 -12.50 -4.20 10.31
N GLU A 132 -11.37 -3.52 10.03
CA GLU A 132 -10.04 -3.89 10.53
C GLU A 132 -9.35 -2.68 11.12
N VAL A 133 -8.47 -2.93 12.10
CA VAL A 133 -7.62 -1.91 12.69
C VAL A 133 -6.17 -2.38 12.69
N GLY A 134 -5.24 -1.45 12.52
CA GLY A 134 -3.82 -1.75 12.63
C GLY A 134 -3.38 -1.71 14.08
N LEU A 135 -3.07 -2.87 14.67
CA LEU A 135 -2.57 -2.99 16.03
C LEU A 135 -1.05 -3.17 16.03
N MET A 136 -0.38 -2.63 17.04
CA MET A 136 1.04 -2.92 17.28
C MET A 136 1.34 -2.92 18.78
N LEU A 137 2.38 -3.66 19.16
CA LEU A 137 2.89 -3.69 20.52
C LEU A 137 4.01 -2.65 20.70
N PRO A 138 4.30 -2.21 21.92
CA PRO A 138 5.44 -1.34 22.17
C PRO A 138 6.74 -2.00 21.73
N TYR A 139 7.54 -1.28 20.97
CA TYR A 139 8.76 -1.81 20.36
C TYR A 139 10.05 -1.19 20.93
N SER A 140 9.92 -0.31 21.91
CA SER A 140 11.07 0.27 22.59
C SER A 140 10.78 0.37 24.09
N PRO A 141 11.82 0.44 24.94
CA PRO A 141 11.62 0.62 26.38
C PRO A 141 10.75 1.86 26.71
N LEU A 142 10.94 2.95 25.96
CA LEU A 142 10.14 4.16 26.16
C LEU A 142 8.65 3.89 25.96
N HIS A 143 8.29 3.20 24.86
CA HIS A 143 6.88 2.87 24.59
C HIS A 143 6.31 1.94 25.67
N HIS A 144 7.11 0.98 26.17
CA HIS A 144 6.69 0.11 27.28
C HIS A 144 6.39 0.91 28.54
N LEU A 145 7.28 1.85 28.90
CA LEU A 145 7.09 2.68 30.09
C LEU A 145 5.83 3.54 29.98
N LEU A 146 5.63 4.16 28.82
CA LEU A 146 4.45 5.00 28.58
C LEU A 146 3.16 4.17 28.66
N LEU A 147 3.11 3.02 27.95
CA LEU A 147 1.90 2.19 27.93
C LEU A 147 1.63 1.52 29.26
N SER A 148 2.68 1.16 30.01
CA SER A 148 2.54 0.62 31.36
C SER A 148 1.95 1.68 32.31
N GLY A 149 2.37 2.93 32.18
CA GLY A 149 1.84 4.02 32.99
C GLY A 149 0.40 4.40 32.61
N LEU A 150 0.09 4.36 31.31
CA LEU A 150 -1.25 4.69 30.81
C LEU A 150 -2.28 3.57 31.04
N GLY A 151 -1.85 2.30 30.98
CA GLY A 151 -2.71 1.14 31.19
C GLY A 151 -3.79 0.95 30.11
N ARG A 152 -3.67 1.60 28.95
CA ARG A 152 -4.68 1.53 27.89
C ARG A 152 -4.10 1.82 26.51
N PRO A 153 -4.82 1.48 25.43
CA PRO A 153 -4.35 1.70 24.07
C PRO A 153 -4.20 3.19 23.71
N VAL A 154 -3.23 3.48 22.86
CA VAL A 154 -3.03 4.83 22.30
C VAL A 154 -3.00 4.76 20.75
N ILE A 155 -3.45 5.83 20.12
CA ILE A 155 -3.14 6.07 18.71
C ILE A 155 -1.62 6.31 18.61
N ALA A 156 -0.98 5.75 17.61
CA ALA A 156 0.44 5.98 17.32
C ALA A 156 0.61 6.11 15.80
N THR A 157 0.43 7.32 15.28
CA THR A 157 0.57 7.58 13.84
C THR A 157 1.87 8.34 13.57
N SER A 158 2.41 8.20 12.35
CA SER A 158 3.67 8.82 11.96
C SER A 158 3.71 10.33 12.22
N GLY A 159 4.80 10.82 12.81
CA GLY A 159 5.05 12.24 13.05
C GLY A 159 5.61 12.91 11.79
N ASN A 160 4.72 13.28 10.88
CA ASN A 160 5.05 13.92 9.61
C ASN A 160 3.87 14.76 9.13
N LEU A 161 4.14 15.66 8.17
CA LEU A 161 3.07 16.23 7.36
C LEU A 161 2.64 15.16 6.34
N SER A 162 1.37 15.22 5.93
CA SER A 162 0.79 14.20 5.05
C SER A 162 1.63 14.07 3.76
N GLY A 163 2.00 12.84 3.40
CA GLY A 163 2.78 12.54 2.20
C GLY A 163 4.30 12.63 2.35
N GLU A 164 4.80 13.17 3.47
CA GLU A 164 6.25 13.28 3.68
C GLU A 164 6.80 12.11 4.50
N PRO A 165 8.13 11.84 4.41
CA PRO A 165 8.77 10.90 5.33
C PRO A 165 8.66 11.37 6.79
N VAL A 166 8.69 10.42 7.72
CA VAL A 166 8.60 10.68 9.15
C VAL A 166 9.76 11.58 9.60
N LEU A 167 9.49 12.48 10.56
CA LEU A 167 10.50 13.40 11.12
C LEU A 167 11.41 12.66 12.08
N THR A 168 12.71 13.00 12.09
CA THR A 168 13.72 12.37 12.94
C THR A 168 14.40 13.34 13.90
N GLU A 169 14.49 14.63 13.53
CA GLU A 169 15.26 15.63 14.29
C GLU A 169 14.35 16.43 15.21
N PRO A 170 14.75 16.61 16.49
CA PRO A 170 13.91 17.31 17.48
C PRO A 170 13.47 18.71 17.04
N ASP A 171 14.41 19.55 16.60
CA ASP A 171 14.09 20.94 16.21
C ASP A 171 13.13 20.99 15.02
N GLN A 172 13.33 20.09 14.03
CA GLN A 172 12.42 19.99 12.89
C GLN A 172 11.04 19.47 13.34
N ALA A 173 11.00 18.54 14.29
CA ALA A 173 9.73 18.02 14.80
C ALA A 173 8.96 19.12 15.52
N GLU A 174 9.62 19.87 16.41
CA GLU A 174 8.98 21.00 17.11
C GLU A 174 8.46 22.05 16.11
N GLN A 175 9.25 22.39 15.09
CA GLN A 175 8.86 23.39 14.09
C GLN A 175 7.73 22.92 13.18
N ARG A 176 7.81 21.67 12.68
CA ARG A 176 6.89 21.21 11.62
C ARG A 176 5.61 20.58 12.16
N LEU A 177 5.63 20.11 13.42
CA LEU A 177 4.43 19.57 14.08
C LEU A 177 3.78 20.60 15.00
N ASP A 178 4.26 21.84 15.01
CA ASP A 178 3.61 22.95 15.69
C ASP A 178 2.16 23.06 15.21
N GLY A 179 1.23 23.18 16.16
CA GLY A 179 -0.21 23.20 15.86
C GLY A 179 -0.82 21.82 15.62
N ILE A 180 0.02 20.74 15.53
CA ILE A 180 -0.46 19.36 15.47
C ILE A 180 -0.30 18.69 16.82
N ALA A 181 0.91 18.73 17.38
CA ALA A 181 1.21 18.21 18.72
C ALA A 181 1.08 19.32 19.76
N ASP A 182 0.58 18.96 20.95
CA ASP A 182 0.50 19.86 22.10
C ASP A 182 1.79 19.80 22.93
N ALA A 183 2.51 18.67 22.86
CA ALA A 183 3.75 18.44 23.59
C ALA A 183 4.67 17.51 22.81
N PHE A 184 5.92 17.47 23.23
CA PHE A 184 6.99 16.68 22.59
C PHE A 184 7.74 15.90 23.65
N LEU A 185 8.01 14.63 23.37
CA LEU A 185 8.90 13.79 24.17
C LEU A 185 10.07 13.36 23.29
N HIS A 186 11.23 13.89 23.55
CA HIS A 186 12.46 13.60 22.81
C HIS A 186 13.35 12.64 23.59
N HIS A 187 14.16 11.86 22.88
CA HIS A 187 15.33 11.20 23.42
C HIS A 187 16.56 11.68 22.66
N ASN A 188 17.73 11.54 23.28
CA ASN A 188 18.99 12.06 22.73
C ASN A 188 19.70 11.09 21.78
N ARG A 189 19.14 9.91 21.49
CA ARG A 189 19.78 8.98 20.54
C ARG A 189 19.52 9.45 19.11
N PRO A 190 20.57 9.58 18.28
CA PRO A 190 20.35 10.00 16.90
C PRO A 190 19.60 8.93 16.10
N ILE A 191 18.75 9.37 15.19
CA ILE A 191 18.08 8.51 14.21
C ILE A 191 18.80 8.71 12.88
N GLN A 192 19.50 7.70 12.42
CA GLN A 192 20.36 7.81 11.25
C GLN A 192 19.55 8.04 9.97
N ARG A 193 18.40 7.38 9.83
CA ARG A 193 17.50 7.52 8.69
C ARG A 193 16.07 7.31 9.12
N PRO A 194 15.11 7.98 8.47
CA PRO A 194 13.70 7.74 8.78
C PRO A 194 13.29 6.32 8.39
N ALA A 195 12.44 5.72 9.19
CA ALA A 195 11.87 4.39 8.90
C ALA A 195 10.45 4.32 9.46
N ASP A 196 9.49 4.08 8.58
CA ASP A 196 8.11 3.86 8.97
C ASP A 196 7.94 2.50 9.65
N ASP A 197 6.84 2.31 10.37
CA ASP A 197 6.47 1.02 10.92
C ASP A 197 6.09 0.05 9.80
N PRO A 198 6.52 -1.21 9.86
CA PRO A 198 6.08 -2.21 8.89
C PRO A 198 4.60 -2.52 9.09
N VAL A 199 3.90 -2.87 8.00
CA VAL A 199 2.46 -3.18 8.04
C VAL A 199 2.24 -4.54 7.39
N TRP A 200 1.49 -5.39 8.09
CA TRP A 200 1.16 -6.75 7.63
C TRP A 200 -0.35 -6.96 7.69
N ARG A 201 -0.83 -7.82 6.81
CA ARG A 201 -2.26 -8.21 6.77
C ARG A 201 -2.37 -9.72 6.55
N PHE A 202 -3.29 -10.36 7.25
CA PHE A 202 -3.65 -11.75 6.97
C PHE A 202 -4.50 -11.77 5.69
N ASN A 203 -4.04 -12.51 4.69
CA ASN A 203 -4.72 -12.57 3.40
C ASN A 203 -4.49 -13.96 2.80
N SER A 204 -5.60 -14.67 2.54
CA SER A 204 -5.60 -15.98 1.87
C SER A 204 -4.63 -16.96 2.55
N GLY A 205 -4.84 -17.17 3.85
CA GLY A 205 -4.15 -18.20 4.63
C GLY A 205 -2.74 -17.85 5.10
N ARG A 206 -2.22 -16.65 4.79
CA ARG A 206 -0.86 -16.25 5.18
C ARG A 206 -0.81 -14.78 5.59
N MET A 207 0.15 -14.48 6.46
CA MET A 207 0.54 -13.10 6.72
C MET A 207 1.32 -12.56 5.51
N ARG A 208 0.96 -11.37 5.03
CA ARG A 208 1.59 -10.73 3.87
C ARG A 208 1.99 -9.30 4.18
N PRO A 209 3.20 -8.87 3.75
CA PRO A 209 3.62 -7.48 3.99
C PRO A 209 2.85 -6.53 3.07
N ILE A 210 2.38 -5.41 3.64
CA ILE A 210 1.84 -4.28 2.89
C ILE A 210 2.93 -3.20 2.76
N ARG A 211 3.76 -3.07 3.82
CA ARG A 211 4.82 -2.06 3.87
C ARG A 211 6.02 -2.61 4.63
N LEU A 212 7.19 -2.47 4.02
CA LEU A 212 8.47 -2.78 4.69
C LEU A 212 8.88 -1.58 5.54
N GLY A 213 9.41 -1.81 6.72
CA GLY A 213 9.75 -0.73 7.64
C GLY A 213 10.80 -1.12 8.67
N ARG A 214 10.79 -0.43 9.81
CA ARG A 214 11.76 -0.73 10.88
C ARG A 214 11.64 -2.19 11.30
N GLY A 215 12.77 -2.82 11.50
CA GLY A 215 12.85 -4.20 12.00
C GLY A 215 12.79 -5.26 10.92
N ASN A 216 12.11 -5.01 9.76
CA ASN A 216 12.06 -5.98 8.67
C ASN A 216 12.69 -5.47 7.36
N ALA A 217 13.28 -4.28 7.38
CA ALA A 217 14.04 -3.76 6.25
C ALA A 217 15.35 -3.13 6.74
N PRO A 218 16.45 -3.23 5.97
CA PRO A 218 16.52 -3.82 4.62
C PRO A 218 16.14 -5.30 4.61
N LEU A 219 15.26 -5.67 3.67
CA LEU A 219 14.85 -7.08 3.50
C LEU A 219 15.85 -7.78 2.58
N GLU A 220 16.51 -8.79 3.10
CA GLU A 220 17.48 -9.57 2.33
C GLU A 220 16.84 -10.84 1.80
N LEU A 221 16.99 -11.09 0.49
CA LEU A 221 16.46 -12.28 -0.17
C LEU A 221 17.55 -12.89 -1.06
N GLU A 222 17.43 -14.19 -1.29
CA GLU A 222 18.21 -14.88 -2.31
C GLU A 222 17.49 -14.73 -3.64
N LEU A 223 18.21 -14.32 -4.67
CA LEU A 223 17.68 -14.23 -6.03
C LEU A 223 17.67 -15.62 -6.69
N PRO A 224 16.65 -15.94 -7.48
CA PRO A 224 16.66 -17.17 -8.29
C PRO A 224 17.51 -17.07 -9.55
N ILE A 225 18.27 -15.99 -9.69
CA ILE A 225 19.17 -15.71 -10.83
C ILE A 225 20.49 -15.17 -10.27
N ASP A 226 21.57 -15.35 -11.05
CA ASP A 226 22.86 -14.72 -10.76
C ASP A 226 23.01 -13.46 -11.60
N LEU A 227 23.19 -12.32 -10.94
CA LEU A 227 23.43 -11.04 -11.61
C LEU A 227 24.91 -10.96 -12.05
N ASP A 228 25.12 -10.64 -13.30
CA ASP A 228 26.47 -10.45 -13.87
C ASP A 228 27.21 -9.26 -13.26
N VAL A 229 26.47 -8.18 -12.92
CA VAL A 229 27.02 -6.98 -12.26
C VAL A 229 26.06 -6.48 -11.18
N PRO A 230 26.58 -5.81 -10.14
CA PRO A 230 25.71 -5.19 -9.13
C PRO A 230 24.74 -4.19 -9.77
N THR A 231 23.46 -4.36 -9.47
CA THR A 231 22.37 -3.58 -10.08
C THR A 231 21.57 -2.86 -8.98
N LEU A 232 21.35 -1.56 -9.18
CA LEU A 232 20.50 -0.73 -8.31
C LEU A 232 19.18 -0.45 -9.02
N ALA A 233 18.07 -0.83 -8.41
CA ALA A 233 16.72 -0.55 -8.90
C ALA A 233 16.08 0.55 -8.06
N VAL A 234 15.51 1.56 -8.71
CA VAL A 234 15.01 2.76 -8.02
C VAL A 234 13.50 2.72 -7.74
N GLY A 235 12.82 1.63 -8.08
CA GLY A 235 11.43 1.39 -7.71
C GLY A 235 10.40 2.26 -8.43
N ALA A 236 9.20 2.33 -7.84
CA ALA A 236 8.07 3.12 -8.36
C ALA A 236 8.04 4.52 -7.75
N PHE A 237 7.09 5.34 -8.19
CA PHE A 237 6.85 6.70 -7.65
C PHE A 237 6.10 6.64 -6.31
N LEU A 238 5.05 5.80 -6.23
CA LEU A 238 4.27 5.60 -5.00
C LEU A 238 4.84 4.43 -4.21
N LYS A 239 4.70 4.48 -2.88
CA LYS A 239 5.17 3.41 -1.97
C LYS A 239 6.62 3.01 -2.26
N ASN A 240 7.43 3.99 -2.67
CA ASN A 240 8.79 3.75 -3.16
C ASN A 240 9.64 2.94 -2.19
N THR A 241 10.39 1.99 -2.75
CA THR A 241 11.54 1.31 -2.16
C THR A 241 12.64 1.29 -3.20
N VAL A 242 13.89 1.14 -2.78
CA VAL A 242 14.99 0.84 -3.69
C VAL A 242 15.52 -0.55 -3.41
N ALA A 243 16.09 -1.20 -4.41
CA ALA A 243 16.69 -2.52 -4.25
C ALA A 243 18.10 -2.53 -4.82
N LEU A 244 19.02 -3.22 -4.14
CA LEU A 244 20.40 -3.41 -4.59
C LEU A 244 20.65 -4.90 -4.70
N GLY A 245 20.91 -5.37 -5.93
CA GLY A 245 21.18 -6.78 -6.20
C GLY A 245 22.62 -7.02 -6.63
N TRP A 246 23.22 -8.14 -6.21
CA TRP A 246 24.55 -8.56 -6.68
C TRP A 246 24.69 -10.06 -6.51
N LYS A 247 25.29 -10.72 -7.50
CA LYS A 247 25.35 -12.19 -7.55
C LYS A 247 23.92 -12.75 -7.39
N ASN A 248 23.70 -13.68 -6.46
CA ASN A 248 22.38 -14.26 -6.16
C ASN A 248 21.72 -13.62 -4.93
N ARG A 249 22.03 -12.36 -4.62
CA ARG A 249 21.49 -11.66 -3.43
C ARG A 249 20.80 -10.35 -3.84
N VAL A 250 19.77 -10.00 -3.09
CA VAL A 250 19.13 -8.68 -3.21
C VAL A 250 18.76 -8.18 -1.81
N VAL A 251 18.89 -6.88 -1.63
CA VAL A 251 18.40 -6.17 -0.44
C VAL A 251 17.44 -5.09 -0.88
N ILE A 252 16.28 -5.02 -0.19
CA ILE A 252 15.22 -4.04 -0.47
C ILE A 252 15.15 -3.09 0.72
N SER A 253 15.14 -1.79 0.46
CA SER A 253 15.15 -0.75 1.48
C SER A 253 13.85 -0.72 2.30
N PRO A 254 13.84 -0.06 3.46
CA PRO A 254 12.59 0.37 4.06
C PRO A 254 11.78 1.24 3.09
N HIS A 255 10.49 1.31 3.32
CA HIS A 255 9.56 2.18 2.61
C HIS A 255 10.02 3.65 2.67
N ILE A 256 10.12 4.28 1.52
CA ILE A 256 10.46 5.70 1.40
C ILE A 256 9.18 6.53 1.26
N GLY A 257 8.22 6.00 0.50
CA GLY A 257 6.89 6.61 0.34
C GLY A 257 6.70 7.27 -1.03
N GLU A 258 5.88 8.32 -1.05
CA GLU A 258 5.57 9.05 -2.27
C GLU A 258 6.70 10.05 -2.57
N LEU A 259 7.19 10.05 -3.80
CA LEU A 259 8.32 10.91 -4.20
C LEU A 259 7.84 12.27 -4.75
N ASP A 260 6.78 12.83 -4.14
CA ASP A 260 6.14 14.06 -4.59
C ASP A 260 6.66 15.32 -3.88
N SER A 261 7.53 15.17 -2.88
CA SER A 261 8.08 16.31 -2.13
C SER A 261 9.61 16.34 -2.21
N PRO A 262 10.21 17.54 -2.15
CA PRO A 262 11.69 17.65 -2.13
C PRO A 262 12.32 16.85 -0.97
N ARG A 263 11.63 16.77 0.17
CA ARG A 263 12.11 16.00 1.32
C ARG A 263 12.12 14.49 1.02
N ALA A 264 11.08 13.97 0.36
CA ALA A 264 11.02 12.57 -0.03
C ALA A 264 12.14 12.21 -1.03
N VAL A 265 12.39 13.10 -2.01
CA VAL A 265 13.46 12.90 -2.99
C VAL A 265 14.84 12.93 -2.30
N LYS A 266 15.02 13.81 -1.30
CA LYS A 266 16.27 13.85 -0.52
C LYS A 266 16.46 12.54 0.27
N VAL A 267 15.40 12.05 0.94
CA VAL A 267 15.47 10.78 1.68
C VAL A 267 15.75 9.62 0.73
N PHE A 268 15.13 9.61 -0.46
CA PHE A 268 15.40 8.61 -1.50
C PHE A 268 16.90 8.57 -1.84
N GLY A 269 17.52 9.72 -2.12
CA GLY A 269 18.95 9.80 -2.41
C GLY A 269 19.81 9.28 -1.26
N GLN A 270 19.47 9.67 -0.02
CA GLN A 270 20.16 9.20 1.18
C GLN A 270 20.06 7.67 1.32
N VAL A 271 18.88 7.09 1.10
CA VAL A 271 18.67 5.64 1.20
C VAL A 271 19.50 4.89 0.16
N VAL A 272 19.58 5.42 -1.07
CA VAL A 272 20.42 4.84 -2.14
C VAL A 272 21.91 4.80 -1.70
N ASP A 273 22.42 5.90 -1.16
CA ASP A 273 23.81 5.97 -0.71
C ASP A 273 24.06 5.05 0.49
N ASP A 274 23.17 5.10 1.48
CA ASP A 274 23.28 4.31 2.70
C ASP A 274 23.24 2.80 2.40
N LEU A 275 22.37 2.36 1.47
CA LEU A 275 22.24 0.94 1.13
C LEU A 275 23.54 0.42 0.50
N GLN A 276 24.11 1.19 -0.44
CA GLN A 276 25.38 0.83 -1.08
C GLN A 276 26.54 0.82 -0.07
N ALA A 277 26.54 1.80 0.85
CA ALA A 277 27.59 1.89 1.89
C ALA A 277 27.46 0.74 2.90
N LEU A 278 26.23 0.39 3.30
CA LEU A 278 25.98 -0.63 4.32
C LEU A 278 26.48 -2.02 3.87
N TYR A 279 26.31 -2.34 2.58
CA TYR A 279 26.70 -3.63 2.04
C TYR A 279 28.06 -3.61 1.32
N ASP A 280 28.69 -2.43 1.23
CA ASP A 280 29.94 -2.21 0.51
C ASP A 280 29.85 -2.70 -0.95
N VAL A 281 28.72 -2.40 -1.60
CA VAL A 281 28.42 -2.78 -2.99
C VAL A 281 28.09 -1.52 -3.78
N LYS A 282 28.85 -1.27 -4.85
CA LYS A 282 28.62 -0.14 -5.77
C LYS A 282 27.88 -0.62 -7.01
N ALA A 283 26.79 0.01 -7.33
CA ALA A 283 26.01 -0.32 -8.53
C ALA A 283 26.83 -0.06 -9.81
N GLN A 284 26.74 -1.02 -10.73
CA GLN A 284 27.36 -0.95 -12.07
C GLN A 284 26.30 -0.95 -13.17
N ARG A 285 25.05 -1.17 -12.80
CA ARG A 285 23.85 -1.08 -13.67
C ARG A 285 22.74 -0.45 -12.86
N LEU A 286 21.85 0.29 -13.55
CA LEU A 286 20.65 0.88 -12.95
C LEU A 286 19.39 0.27 -13.58
N ALA A 287 18.31 0.19 -12.80
CA ALA A 287 16.98 -0.17 -13.31
C ALA A 287 15.96 0.83 -12.78
N CYS A 288 15.01 1.24 -13.62
CA CYS A 288 13.97 2.20 -13.25
C CYS A 288 12.66 1.89 -13.97
N ASP A 289 11.57 2.49 -13.47
CA ASP A 289 10.27 2.44 -14.15
C ASP A 289 10.37 3.11 -15.53
N ALA A 290 9.68 2.55 -16.51
CA ALA A 290 9.65 3.07 -17.88
C ALA A 290 8.94 4.44 -17.97
N HIS A 291 8.16 4.82 -16.95
CA HIS A 291 7.46 6.12 -16.91
C HIS A 291 8.47 7.27 -17.07
N PRO A 292 8.27 8.17 -18.07
CA PRO A 292 9.29 9.17 -18.39
C PRO A 292 9.47 10.25 -17.32
N ASP A 293 8.43 10.55 -16.52
CA ASP A 293 8.41 11.74 -15.69
C ASP A 293 8.54 11.49 -14.19
N PHE A 294 8.66 10.23 -13.75
CA PHE A 294 8.87 9.95 -12.31
C PHE A 294 10.21 10.55 -11.85
N PRO A 295 10.25 11.23 -10.68
CA PRO A 295 11.50 11.82 -10.17
C PRO A 295 12.65 10.81 -10.04
N ASN A 296 12.36 9.59 -9.55
CA ASN A 296 13.38 8.54 -9.43
C ASN A 296 13.84 8.01 -10.80
N SER A 297 12.93 7.93 -11.80
CA SER A 297 13.33 7.56 -13.17
C SER A 297 14.22 8.63 -13.80
N ARG A 298 13.89 9.91 -13.59
CA ARG A 298 14.74 11.02 -14.04
C ARG A 298 16.11 10.96 -13.36
N TRP A 299 16.12 10.78 -12.02
CA TRP A 299 17.35 10.63 -11.25
C TRP A 299 18.22 9.49 -11.81
N ALA A 300 17.62 8.33 -12.11
CA ALA A 300 18.37 7.19 -12.66
C ALA A 300 18.95 7.49 -14.05
N ARG A 301 18.19 8.18 -14.92
CA ARG A 301 18.69 8.61 -16.24
C ARG A 301 19.88 9.57 -16.11
N ASP A 302 19.76 10.55 -15.21
CA ASP A 302 20.82 11.56 -15.00
C ASP A 302 22.08 10.89 -14.47
N LEU A 303 21.93 9.95 -13.52
CA LEU A 303 23.06 9.20 -12.97
C LEU A 303 23.69 8.30 -14.04
N SER A 304 22.87 7.61 -14.84
CA SER A 304 23.31 6.78 -15.96
C SER A 304 24.17 7.62 -16.93
N ALA A 305 23.65 8.77 -17.35
CA ALA A 305 24.34 9.67 -18.28
C ALA A 305 25.65 10.20 -17.70
N SER A 306 25.66 10.63 -16.43
CA SER A 306 26.84 11.26 -15.81
C SER A 306 27.94 10.25 -15.48
N LYS A 307 27.60 8.98 -15.20
CA LYS A 307 28.58 7.97 -14.82
C LYS A 307 28.81 6.88 -15.89
N GLY A 308 28.07 6.93 -16.99
CA GLY A 308 28.17 5.94 -18.06
C GLY A 308 27.66 4.56 -17.66
N LEU A 309 26.69 4.50 -16.74
CA LEU A 309 26.15 3.21 -16.27
C LEU A 309 25.03 2.74 -17.19
N PRO A 310 24.98 1.45 -17.55
CA PRO A 310 23.82 0.91 -18.27
C PRO A 310 22.53 1.12 -17.47
N LEU A 311 21.43 1.43 -18.18
CA LEU A 311 20.11 1.66 -17.56
C LEU A 311 19.06 0.77 -18.22
N THR A 312 18.46 -0.10 -17.43
CA THR A 312 17.31 -0.92 -17.85
C THR A 312 16.01 -0.19 -17.47
N ARG A 313 15.13 0.01 -18.45
CA ARG A 313 13.81 0.62 -18.22
C ARG A 313 12.78 -0.50 -18.24
N VAL A 314 12.04 -0.66 -17.14
CA VAL A 314 11.10 -1.77 -16.90
C VAL A 314 9.69 -1.21 -16.83
N PHE A 315 8.77 -1.78 -17.61
CA PHE A 315 7.37 -1.40 -17.55
C PHE A 315 6.76 -1.85 -16.22
N HIS A 316 5.89 -1.01 -15.67
CA HIS A 316 5.36 -1.13 -14.31
C HIS A 316 4.79 -2.54 -14.03
N HIS A 317 3.89 -3.00 -14.90
CA HIS A 317 3.20 -4.29 -14.69
C HIS A 317 4.11 -5.50 -14.96
N GLU A 318 5.13 -5.32 -15.80
CA GLU A 318 6.18 -6.33 -16.00
C GLU A 318 7.04 -6.45 -14.73
N ALA A 319 7.34 -5.32 -14.08
CA ALA A 319 8.05 -5.34 -12.79
C ALA A 319 7.23 -6.09 -11.73
N HIS A 320 5.90 -5.83 -11.65
CA HIS A 320 5.02 -6.57 -10.75
C HIS A 320 5.06 -8.08 -11.04
N ALA A 321 4.93 -8.47 -12.32
CA ALA A 321 4.95 -9.88 -12.71
C ALA A 321 6.30 -10.54 -12.40
N SER A 322 7.40 -9.81 -12.64
CA SER A 322 8.76 -10.32 -12.39
C SER A 322 9.07 -10.38 -10.90
N ALA A 323 8.52 -9.48 -10.07
CA ALA A 323 8.64 -9.60 -8.62
C ALA A 323 8.01 -10.90 -8.13
N LEU A 324 6.81 -11.22 -8.62
CA LEU A 324 6.13 -12.47 -8.30
C LEU A 324 6.96 -13.67 -8.79
N ALA A 325 7.38 -13.65 -10.06
CA ALA A 325 8.16 -14.75 -10.65
C ALA A 325 9.45 -14.99 -9.86
N GLY A 326 10.11 -13.91 -9.44
CA GLY A 326 11.32 -13.97 -8.61
C GLY A 326 11.07 -14.62 -7.26
N GLU A 327 10.02 -14.17 -6.56
CA GLU A 327 9.71 -14.70 -5.22
C GLU A 327 9.39 -16.21 -5.24
N PHE A 328 8.73 -16.67 -6.31
CA PHE A 328 8.31 -18.07 -6.42
C PHE A 328 9.32 -18.95 -7.19
N GLY A 329 10.48 -18.41 -7.61
CA GLY A 329 11.49 -19.17 -8.37
C GLY A 329 11.02 -19.59 -9.74
N LEU A 330 10.18 -18.79 -10.39
CA LEU A 330 9.53 -19.10 -11.67
C LEU A 330 10.15 -18.34 -12.87
N VAL A 331 11.37 -17.84 -12.69
CA VAL A 331 12.01 -16.95 -13.66
C VAL A 331 12.33 -17.60 -15.02
N GLU A 332 12.42 -18.92 -15.06
CA GLU A 332 12.70 -19.67 -16.31
C GLU A 332 11.45 -20.26 -16.95
N ARG A 333 10.28 -20.04 -16.37
CA ARG A 333 9.02 -20.64 -16.81
C ARG A 333 8.03 -19.57 -17.28
N ASN A 334 7.32 -19.87 -18.37
CA ASN A 334 6.18 -19.03 -18.75
C ASN A 334 5.03 -19.29 -17.77
N ILE A 335 4.53 -18.22 -17.17
CA ILE A 335 3.40 -18.26 -16.24
C ILE A 335 2.35 -17.22 -16.64
N LEU A 336 1.13 -17.43 -16.21
CA LEU A 336 0.05 -16.45 -16.38
C LEU A 336 -0.01 -15.57 -15.13
N VAL A 337 -0.02 -14.25 -15.31
CA VAL A 337 -0.01 -13.31 -14.17
C VAL A 337 -1.10 -12.26 -14.36
N PHE A 338 -2.00 -12.17 -13.40
CA PHE A 338 -2.96 -11.07 -13.27
C PHE A 338 -2.24 -9.94 -12.53
N ALA A 339 -1.90 -8.89 -13.25
CA ALA A 339 -1.22 -7.70 -12.72
C ALA A 339 -2.25 -6.58 -12.58
N TRP A 340 -3.02 -6.59 -11.45
CA TRP A 340 -4.12 -5.65 -11.21
C TRP A 340 -3.71 -4.57 -10.21
N ASP A 341 -3.72 -3.33 -10.68
CA ASP A 341 -3.17 -2.22 -9.91
C ASP A 341 -3.98 -0.93 -10.09
N GLY A 342 -3.52 0.12 -9.43
CA GLY A 342 -4.10 1.44 -9.51
C GLY A 342 -3.95 2.09 -10.88
N VAL A 343 -2.74 2.34 -11.30
CA VAL A 343 -2.33 2.71 -12.67
C VAL A 343 -0.82 2.51 -12.81
N GLY A 344 -0.38 2.13 -14.00
CA GLY A 344 1.03 2.10 -14.38
C GLY A 344 1.19 2.40 -15.86
N TYR A 345 2.36 2.81 -16.28
CA TYR A 345 2.64 3.18 -17.67
C TYR A 345 2.80 1.92 -18.52
N GLY A 346 1.97 1.80 -19.57
CA GLY A 346 1.96 0.64 -20.47
C GLY A 346 2.84 0.82 -21.71
N ARG A 347 3.16 -0.29 -22.39
CA ARG A 347 3.99 -0.29 -23.61
C ARG A 347 3.33 0.49 -24.76
N ASP A 348 2.01 0.54 -24.76
CA ASP A 348 1.19 1.25 -25.78
C ASP A 348 1.00 2.74 -25.46
N GLY A 349 1.61 3.22 -24.36
CA GLY A 349 1.48 4.61 -23.92
C GLY A 349 0.18 4.89 -23.19
N THR A 350 -0.67 3.88 -22.96
CA THR A 350 -1.89 4.04 -22.14
C THR A 350 -1.60 3.70 -20.68
N LEU A 351 -2.57 3.98 -19.82
CA LEU A 351 -2.47 3.67 -18.39
C LEU A 351 -3.03 2.26 -18.15
N TRP A 352 -2.14 1.34 -17.81
CA TRP A 352 -2.50 -0.04 -17.50
C TRP A 352 -2.86 -0.18 -16.01
N GLY A 353 -3.39 -1.36 -15.63
CA GLY A 353 -3.68 -1.74 -14.24
C GLY A 353 -4.74 -2.82 -14.10
N GLY A 354 -5.21 -3.39 -15.22
CA GLY A 354 -6.13 -4.52 -15.23
C GLY A 354 -5.67 -5.60 -16.21
N GLU A 355 -4.35 -5.85 -16.25
CA GLU A 355 -3.72 -6.66 -17.28
C GLU A 355 -3.58 -8.12 -16.87
N VAL A 356 -3.59 -8.98 -17.89
CA VAL A 356 -3.13 -10.36 -17.74
C VAL A 356 -1.92 -10.53 -18.67
N LEU A 357 -0.80 -10.87 -18.05
CA LEU A 357 0.47 -11.08 -18.73
C LEU A 357 0.77 -12.59 -18.79
N TYR A 358 1.34 -13.03 -19.90
CA TYR A 358 1.85 -14.40 -20.04
C TYR A 358 3.30 -14.34 -20.48
N GLY A 359 4.15 -15.13 -19.83
CA GLY A 359 5.57 -15.14 -20.15
C GLY A 359 6.43 -15.35 -18.91
N ARG A 360 7.61 -14.76 -18.94
CA ARG A 360 8.61 -14.81 -17.86
C ARG A 360 9.42 -13.51 -17.87
N PRO A 361 10.19 -13.24 -16.83
CA PRO A 361 11.05 -12.04 -16.81
C PRO A 361 11.85 -11.89 -18.11
N GLY A 362 11.86 -10.67 -18.64
CA GLY A 362 12.50 -10.34 -19.91
C GLY A 362 11.63 -10.61 -21.13
N ASN A 363 10.50 -11.30 -21.00
CA ASN A 363 9.65 -11.67 -22.15
C ASN A 363 8.17 -11.79 -21.75
N TRP A 364 7.60 -10.71 -21.23
CA TRP A 364 6.18 -10.65 -20.90
C TRP A 364 5.35 -10.21 -22.09
N GLN A 365 4.21 -10.86 -22.30
CA GLN A 365 3.23 -10.51 -23.34
C GLN A 365 1.88 -10.24 -22.68
N ARG A 366 1.23 -9.15 -23.06
CA ARG A 366 -0.14 -8.83 -22.64
C ARG A 366 -1.09 -9.74 -23.42
N VAL A 367 -1.84 -10.59 -22.72
CA VAL A 367 -2.76 -11.56 -23.37
C VAL A 367 -4.23 -11.22 -23.08
N ALA A 368 -4.50 -10.42 -22.06
CA ALA A 368 -5.85 -9.93 -21.78
C ALA A 368 -5.80 -8.66 -20.95
N SER A 369 -6.91 -7.94 -20.92
CA SER A 369 -7.09 -6.79 -20.02
C SER A 369 -8.57 -6.53 -19.76
N LEU A 370 -8.83 -5.61 -18.82
CA LEU A 370 -10.14 -4.98 -18.71
C LEU A 370 -10.37 -4.09 -19.94
N LYS A 371 -11.62 -3.96 -20.36
CA LYS A 371 -12.01 -3.05 -21.45
C LYS A 371 -11.60 -1.61 -21.07
N PRO A 372 -10.88 -0.91 -21.93
CA PRO A 372 -10.41 0.44 -21.60
C PRO A 372 -11.54 1.44 -21.42
N PHE A 373 -11.27 2.46 -20.55
CA PHE A 373 -12.16 3.60 -20.33
C PHE A 373 -11.31 4.84 -20.08
N ARG A 374 -11.91 6.03 -20.14
CA ARG A 374 -11.17 7.29 -19.96
C ARG A 374 -11.26 7.78 -18.52
N LEU A 375 -10.20 8.48 -18.06
CA LEU A 375 -10.12 9.07 -16.72
C LEU A 375 -10.26 10.61 -16.82
N PRO A 376 -11.47 11.16 -16.69
CA PRO A 376 -11.69 12.60 -16.90
C PRO A 376 -11.08 13.46 -15.79
N GLY A 377 -10.08 14.26 -16.14
CA GLY A 377 -9.33 15.10 -15.21
C GLY A 377 -8.02 14.48 -14.75
N GLY A 378 -7.58 13.38 -15.38
CA GLY A 378 -6.28 12.75 -15.06
C GLY A 378 -6.20 12.33 -13.59
N ASP A 379 -5.13 12.76 -12.90
CA ASP A 379 -4.87 12.36 -11.50
C ASP A 379 -5.96 12.77 -10.50
N LYS A 380 -6.83 13.71 -10.88
CA LYS A 380 -7.93 14.11 -9.99
C LYS A 380 -8.86 12.95 -9.65
N VAL A 381 -8.95 11.92 -10.51
CA VAL A 381 -9.82 10.76 -10.28
C VAL A 381 -9.45 10.02 -8.99
N ILE A 382 -8.18 10.06 -8.57
CA ILE A 382 -7.70 9.39 -7.35
C ILE A 382 -8.39 9.99 -6.11
N ARG A 383 -8.58 11.32 -6.11
CA ARG A 383 -9.25 12.03 -5.01
C ARG A 383 -10.75 12.21 -5.25
N GLN A 384 -11.20 12.03 -6.49
CA GLN A 384 -12.58 12.22 -6.91
C GLN A 384 -13.10 11.00 -7.68
N PRO A 385 -13.30 9.85 -6.99
CA PRO A 385 -13.84 8.63 -7.61
C PRO A 385 -15.13 8.85 -8.42
N TRP A 386 -15.94 9.86 -8.07
CA TRP A 386 -17.15 10.18 -8.84
C TRP A 386 -16.85 10.47 -10.32
N ARG A 387 -15.65 10.97 -10.63
CA ARG A 387 -15.25 11.22 -12.03
C ARG A 387 -15.12 9.90 -12.81
N THR A 388 -14.52 8.89 -12.16
CA THR A 388 -14.42 7.54 -12.75
C THR A 388 -15.83 6.96 -12.93
N ALA A 389 -16.70 7.07 -11.93
CA ALA A 389 -18.09 6.58 -12.02
C ALA A 389 -18.84 7.23 -13.18
N LEU A 390 -18.70 8.55 -13.37
CA LEU A 390 -19.30 9.25 -14.52
C LEU A 390 -18.74 8.70 -15.85
N SER A 391 -17.42 8.54 -15.94
CA SER A 391 -16.80 8.00 -17.15
C SER A 391 -17.33 6.60 -17.48
N LEU A 392 -17.44 5.74 -16.46
CA LEU A 392 -17.97 4.39 -16.63
C LEU A 392 -19.43 4.42 -17.10
N SER A 393 -20.25 5.34 -16.55
CA SER A 393 -21.64 5.48 -16.98
C SER A 393 -21.75 5.96 -18.44
N TRP A 394 -20.87 6.90 -18.83
CA TRP A 394 -20.85 7.40 -20.23
C TRP A 394 -20.39 6.33 -21.22
N HIS A 395 -19.35 5.55 -20.87
CA HIS A 395 -18.85 4.44 -21.73
C HIS A 395 -19.84 3.27 -21.77
N GLY A 396 -20.44 2.93 -20.62
CA GLY A 396 -21.37 1.81 -20.52
C GLY A 396 -22.80 2.13 -20.96
N GLY A 397 -23.12 3.42 -21.20
CA GLY A 397 -24.44 3.84 -21.67
C GLY A 397 -25.54 3.66 -20.62
N PHE A 398 -25.21 3.73 -19.31
CA PHE A 398 -26.19 3.57 -18.23
C PHE A 398 -26.34 4.87 -17.41
N GLU A 399 -27.49 5.02 -16.77
CA GLU A 399 -27.73 6.15 -15.87
C GLU A 399 -27.20 5.85 -14.46
N TRP A 400 -26.62 6.87 -13.83
CA TRP A 400 -26.21 6.82 -12.43
C TRP A 400 -27.03 7.83 -11.63
N PRO A 401 -28.07 7.36 -10.89
CA PRO A 401 -28.94 8.29 -10.12
C PRO A 401 -28.20 9.10 -9.04
N GLY A 402 -27.03 8.60 -8.57
CA GLY A 402 -26.21 9.28 -7.57
C GLY A 402 -25.16 10.23 -8.16
N ALA A 403 -25.22 10.50 -9.46
CA ALA A 403 -24.23 11.35 -10.13
C ALA A 403 -24.27 12.78 -9.57
N PRO A 404 -23.11 13.38 -9.25
CA PRO A 404 -23.10 14.79 -8.84
C PRO A 404 -23.42 15.69 -10.03
N ASP A 405 -23.85 16.93 -9.73
CA ASP A 405 -24.05 17.95 -10.76
C ASP A 405 -22.67 18.42 -11.26
N ALA A 406 -22.18 17.78 -12.29
CA ALA A 406 -20.86 18.04 -12.85
C ALA A 406 -20.92 19.06 -13.99
N ASP A 407 -19.89 19.90 -14.07
CA ASP A 407 -19.73 20.88 -15.15
C ASP A 407 -19.84 20.18 -16.52
N PRO A 408 -20.76 20.61 -17.41
CA PRO A 408 -20.85 20.03 -18.76
C PRO A 408 -19.54 20.02 -19.54
N LEU A 409 -18.61 20.91 -19.22
CA LEU A 409 -17.27 20.90 -19.83
C LEU A 409 -16.50 19.59 -19.54
N LEU A 410 -16.80 18.95 -18.43
CA LEU A 410 -16.13 17.67 -18.09
C LEU A 410 -16.50 16.60 -19.12
N ARG A 411 -17.77 16.51 -19.53
CA ARG A 411 -18.19 15.54 -20.54
C ARG A 411 -17.60 15.86 -21.92
N ARG A 412 -17.48 17.16 -22.27
CA ARG A 412 -16.82 17.58 -23.51
C ARG A 412 -15.33 17.22 -23.51
N ALA A 413 -14.64 17.48 -22.38
CA ALA A 413 -13.22 17.11 -22.24
C ALA A 413 -13.04 15.60 -22.35
N TRP A 414 -13.91 14.83 -21.69
CA TRP A 414 -13.89 13.37 -21.76
C TRP A 414 -14.09 12.88 -23.21
N SER A 415 -15.09 13.38 -23.94
CA SER A 415 -15.38 12.92 -25.29
C SER A 415 -14.27 13.28 -26.28
N SER A 416 -13.61 14.45 -26.11
CA SER A 416 -12.49 14.88 -26.95
C SER A 416 -11.15 14.29 -26.55
N GLY A 417 -11.08 13.61 -25.39
CA GLY A 417 -9.81 13.06 -24.87
C GLY A 417 -8.96 14.07 -24.11
N LEU A 418 -9.41 15.32 -23.95
CA LEU A 418 -8.61 16.35 -23.28
C LEU A 418 -8.49 16.02 -21.78
N ALA A 419 -7.25 15.89 -21.28
CA ALA A 419 -6.97 15.52 -19.89
C ALA A 419 -7.80 14.28 -19.47
N SER A 420 -7.99 13.33 -20.38
CA SER A 420 -8.83 12.15 -20.18
C SER A 420 -8.13 10.92 -20.78
N PRO A 421 -6.98 10.51 -20.20
CA PRO A 421 -6.22 9.37 -20.75
C PRO A 421 -7.03 8.08 -20.68
N TRP A 422 -6.72 7.16 -21.58
CA TRP A 422 -7.26 5.81 -21.58
C TRP A 422 -6.60 4.97 -20.48
N THR A 423 -7.40 4.12 -19.84
CA THR A 423 -6.91 3.18 -18.83
C THR A 423 -7.68 1.87 -18.85
N SER A 424 -7.00 0.80 -18.49
CA SER A 424 -7.59 -0.51 -18.19
C SER A 424 -7.50 -0.82 -16.67
N ALA A 425 -7.21 0.17 -15.84
CA ALA A 425 -6.83 -0.05 -14.43
C ALA A 425 -7.97 -0.61 -13.56
N ALA A 426 -7.73 -1.78 -12.96
CA ALA A 426 -8.67 -2.41 -12.03
C ALA A 426 -8.89 -1.55 -10.78
N GLY A 427 -7.83 -0.93 -10.25
CA GLY A 427 -7.96 -0.04 -9.08
C GLY A 427 -8.91 1.13 -9.35
N ARG A 428 -8.83 1.71 -10.57
CA ARG A 428 -9.77 2.79 -10.96
C ARG A 428 -11.19 2.26 -11.12
N LEU A 429 -11.34 1.00 -11.59
CA LEU A 429 -12.66 0.37 -11.67
C LEU A 429 -13.26 0.18 -10.27
N PHE A 430 -12.45 -0.25 -9.28
CA PHE A 430 -12.86 -0.35 -7.87
C PHE A 430 -13.29 1.01 -7.31
N ASP A 431 -12.56 2.09 -7.60
CA ASP A 431 -12.94 3.46 -7.19
C ASP A 431 -14.31 3.85 -7.76
N GLY A 432 -14.49 3.59 -9.07
CA GLY A 432 -15.76 3.87 -9.75
C GLY A 432 -16.91 3.07 -9.15
N ALA A 433 -16.67 1.78 -8.87
CA ALA A 433 -17.67 0.90 -8.24
C ALA A 433 -18.07 1.41 -6.85
N ALA A 434 -17.09 1.85 -6.03
CA ALA A 434 -17.37 2.43 -4.71
C ALA A 434 -18.22 3.70 -4.82
N ALA A 435 -17.94 4.53 -5.83
CA ALA A 435 -18.73 5.76 -6.07
C ALA A 435 -20.15 5.42 -6.55
N LEU A 436 -20.27 4.50 -7.52
CA LEU A 436 -21.58 4.06 -8.04
C LEU A 436 -22.47 3.50 -6.94
N ALA A 437 -21.87 2.75 -6.00
CA ALA A 437 -22.58 2.19 -4.86
C ALA A 437 -22.92 3.23 -3.79
N GLY A 438 -22.42 4.47 -3.91
CA GLY A 438 -22.63 5.53 -2.90
C GLY A 438 -21.81 5.29 -1.63
N VAL A 439 -20.68 4.58 -1.75
CA VAL A 439 -19.79 4.27 -0.62
C VAL A 439 -18.74 5.39 -0.46
N ALA A 440 -18.09 5.80 -1.57
CA ALA A 440 -17.08 6.85 -1.53
C ALA A 440 -17.03 7.62 -2.86
N THR A 441 -17.60 8.81 -2.91
CA THR A 441 -17.52 9.69 -4.07
C THR A 441 -16.27 10.58 -4.05
N GLU A 442 -15.73 10.85 -2.86
CA GLU A 442 -14.48 11.58 -2.65
C GLU A 442 -13.55 10.71 -1.82
N ALA A 443 -12.25 10.84 -2.03
CA ALA A 443 -11.24 10.07 -1.31
C ALA A 443 -10.18 10.98 -0.70
N SER A 444 -9.92 10.80 0.58
CA SER A 444 -8.88 11.53 1.31
C SER A 444 -7.53 10.80 1.30
N PHE A 445 -7.51 9.53 0.88
CA PHE A 445 -6.30 8.73 0.71
C PHE A 445 -6.54 7.65 -0.36
N GLU A 446 -5.44 7.17 -0.93
CA GLU A 446 -5.46 6.13 -1.96
C GLU A 446 -6.08 4.82 -1.41
N GLY A 447 -7.02 4.24 -2.15
CA GLY A 447 -7.66 2.97 -1.78
C GLY A 447 -8.79 3.10 -0.77
N GLN A 448 -9.21 4.32 -0.40
CA GLN A 448 -10.29 4.53 0.55
C GLN A 448 -11.60 3.87 0.09
N GLY A 449 -12.03 4.15 -1.11
CA GLY A 449 -13.27 3.59 -1.67
C GLY A 449 -13.23 2.06 -1.73
N PRO A 450 -12.21 1.48 -2.37
CA PRO A 450 -12.04 0.03 -2.39
C PRO A 450 -12.01 -0.63 -1.01
N GLY A 451 -11.31 -0.02 -0.03
CA GLY A 451 -11.27 -0.56 1.34
C GLY A 451 -12.62 -0.53 2.02
N TRP A 452 -13.36 0.57 1.87
CA TRP A 452 -14.72 0.68 2.43
C TRP A 452 -15.69 -0.29 1.72
N LEU A 453 -15.50 -0.49 0.40
CA LEU A 453 -16.30 -1.45 -0.36
C LEU A 453 -16.02 -2.87 0.10
N GLU A 454 -14.75 -3.21 0.38
CA GLU A 454 -14.36 -4.51 0.93
C GLU A 454 -14.99 -4.74 2.31
N ALA A 455 -14.91 -3.74 3.19
CA ALA A 455 -15.50 -3.82 4.54
C ALA A 455 -17.02 -4.05 4.47
N LEU A 456 -17.69 -3.33 3.59
CA LEU A 456 -19.14 -3.43 3.41
C LEU A 456 -19.56 -4.79 2.83
N ALA A 457 -18.73 -5.39 1.98
CA ALA A 457 -19.00 -6.68 1.34
C ALA A 457 -19.15 -7.82 2.34
N ALA A 458 -18.55 -7.70 3.53
CA ALA A 458 -18.68 -8.72 4.59
C ALA A 458 -20.12 -8.92 5.05
N HIS A 459 -21.00 -7.96 4.81
CA HIS A 459 -22.40 -7.96 5.26
C HIS A 459 -23.41 -8.18 4.13
N GLY A 460 -22.93 -8.48 2.90
CA GLY A 460 -23.76 -8.56 1.71
C GLY A 460 -23.90 -9.97 1.12
N ASP A 461 -24.94 -10.14 0.29
CA ASP A 461 -25.17 -11.37 -0.48
C ASP A 461 -24.65 -11.17 -1.92
N PRO A 462 -23.65 -11.95 -2.37
CA PRO A 462 -23.09 -11.81 -3.71
C PRO A 462 -23.93 -12.44 -4.84
N ALA A 463 -25.08 -13.05 -4.55
CA ALA A 463 -25.74 -14.06 -5.38
C ALA A 463 -26.24 -13.61 -6.77
N ARG A 464 -26.18 -12.32 -7.14
CA ARG A 464 -26.82 -11.84 -8.38
C ARG A 464 -25.99 -10.91 -9.25
N ALA A 465 -24.72 -10.69 -8.92
CA ALA A 465 -23.88 -9.79 -9.70
C ALA A 465 -23.47 -10.43 -11.03
N PRO A 466 -23.57 -9.71 -12.15
CA PRO A 466 -23.10 -10.25 -13.43
C PRO A 466 -21.55 -10.26 -13.45
N THR A 467 -20.96 -11.40 -13.83
CA THR A 467 -19.53 -11.47 -14.10
C THR A 467 -19.24 -10.78 -15.45
N PRO A 468 -18.19 -9.98 -15.56
CA PRO A 468 -17.83 -9.35 -16.85
C PRO A 468 -17.66 -10.39 -17.97
N ASP A 469 -18.24 -10.11 -19.11
CA ASP A 469 -18.10 -10.95 -20.29
C ASP A 469 -16.70 -10.82 -20.89
N VAL A 470 -16.12 -11.95 -21.32
CA VAL A 470 -14.78 -11.98 -21.92
C VAL A 470 -14.94 -12.27 -23.43
N HIS A 471 -14.41 -11.41 -24.25
CA HIS A 471 -14.44 -11.57 -25.70
C HIS A 471 -13.08 -11.19 -26.30
N LYS A 472 -12.81 -11.71 -27.48
CA LYS A 472 -11.62 -11.34 -28.25
C LYS A 472 -12.00 -10.18 -29.16
N ASP A 473 -11.31 -9.09 -29.05
CA ASP A 473 -11.59 -7.90 -29.86
C ASP A 473 -10.75 -7.99 -31.14
N GLU A 474 -11.34 -8.55 -32.18
CA GLU A 474 -10.64 -8.79 -33.45
C GLU A 474 -10.57 -7.52 -34.33
N ASP A 475 -11.45 -6.56 -34.08
CA ASP A 475 -11.59 -5.36 -34.92
C ASP A 475 -10.85 -4.11 -34.38
N GLU A 476 -10.55 -4.06 -33.10
CA GLU A 476 -9.94 -2.86 -32.48
C GLU A 476 -8.47 -3.02 -32.08
N ASP A 477 -7.99 -4.26 -31.95
CA ASP A 477 -6.62 -4.53 -31.49
C ASP A 477 -5.85 -5.39 -32.51
N GLU A 478 -4.79 -4.83 -33.06
CA GLU A 478 -3.86 -5.57 -33.95
C GLU A 478 -3.26 -6.79 -33.21
N ASP A 479 -3.21 -6.77 -31.88
CA ASP A 479 -2.63 -7.83 -31.07
C ASP A 479 -3.61 -8.95 -30.70
N GLY A 480 -4.93 -8.76 -30.91
CA GLY A 480 -5.95 -9.80 -30.70
C GLY A 480 -6.05 -10.30 -29.26
N ILE A 481 -5.92 -9.41 -28.27
CA ILE A 481 -5.99 -9.77 -26.85
C ILE A 481 -7.46 -9.89 -26.39
N PHE A 482 -7.68 -10.63 -25.30
CA PHE A 482 -9.01 -10.75 -24.69
C PHE A 482 -9.34 -9.50 -23.87
N ARG A 483 -10.60 -9.04 -23.98
CA ARG A 483 -11.12 -7.90 -23.20
C ARG A 483 -12.25 -8.37 -22.29
N ALA A 484 -12.20 -7.94 -21.03
CA ALA A 484 -13.29 -8.19 -20.07
C ALA A 484 -14.20 -6.96 -20.03
N ASP A 485 -15.44 -7.09 -20.47
CA ASP A 485 -16.41 -5.98 -20.50
C ASP A 485 -17.08 -5.82 -19.14
N TRP A 486 -16.67 -4.80 -18.44
CA TRP A 486 -17.15 -4.43 -17.11
C TRP A 486 -18.53 -3.72 -17.13
N ALA A 487 -19.06 -3.33 -18.31
CA ALA A 487 -20.23 -2.44 -18.36
C ALA A 487 -21.49 -3.04 -17.70
N PRO A 488 -21.82 -4.34 -17.91
CA PRO A 488 -22.97 -4.91 -17.19
C PRO A 488 -22.81 -4.89 -15.67
N LEU A 489 -21.59 -5.14 -15.17
CA LEU A 489 -21.31 -5.11 -13.73
C LEU A 489 -21.45 -3.68 -13.17
N MET A 490 -20.96 -2.67 -13.90
CA MET A 490 -21.06 -1.27 -13.46
C MET A 490 -22.51 -0.77 -13.51
N THR A 491 -23.28 -1.21 -14.50
CA THR A 491 -24.72 -0.94 -14.57
C THR A 491 -25.43 -1.48 -13.32
N TRP A 492 -25.09 -2.70 -12.95
CA TRP A 492 -25.62 -3.37 -11.75
C TRP A 492 -25.19 -2.62 -10.47
N MET A 493 -23.94 -2.13 -10.41
CA MET A 493 -23.42 -1.34 -9.28
C MET A 493 -24.16 0.00 -9.11
N ALA A 494 -24.65 0.59 -10.20
CA ALA A 494 -25.40 1.86 -10.15
C ALA A 494 -26.85 1.69 -9.69
N ASN A 495 -27.37 0.45 -9.62
CA ASN A 495 -28.77 0.19 -9.31
C ASN A 495 -29.07 0.38 -7.81
N ALA A 496 -29.66 1.51 -7.46
CA ALA A 496 -29.96 1.88 -6.07
C ALA A 496 -31.03 0.99 -5.41
N SER A 497 -31.78 0.17 -6.19
CA SER A 497 -32.75 -0.74 -5.60
C SER A 497 -32.10 -1.98 -4.94
N ILE A 498 -30.81 -2.21 -5.20
CA ILE A 498 -30.03 -3.30 -4.61
C ILE A 498 -29.30 -2.76 -3.38
N PRO A 499 -29.37 -3.43 -2.22
CA PRO A 499 -28.67 -2.98 -1.02
C PRO A 499 -27.17 -2.76 -1.28
N ARG A 500 -26.59 -1.73 -0.68
CA ARG A 500 -25.17 -1.38 -0.87
C ARG A 500 -24.23 -2.56 -0.53
N ALA A 501 -24.53 -3.29 0.56
CA ALA A 501 -23.72 -4.42 0.98
C ALA A 501 -23.73 -5.54 -0.07
N ASP A 502 -24.92 -5.80 -0.66
CA ASP A 502 -25.05 -6.83 -1.71
C ASP A 502 -24.27 -6.42 -2.97
N ARG A 503 -24.34 -5.12 -3.34
CA ARG A 503 -23.54 -4.61 -4.47
C ARG A 503 -22.05 -4.75 -4.20
N ALA A 504 -21.62 -4.45 -2.97
CA ALA A 504 -20.21 -4.59 -2.58
C ALA A 504 -19.76 -6.05 -2.65
N ALA A 505 -20.54 -6.98 -2.08
CA ALA A 505 -20.24 -8.42 -2.11
C ALA A 505 -20.25 -8.94 -3.55
N GLY A 506 -21.31 -8.61 -4.30
CA GLY A 506 -21.46 -9.03 -5.69
C GLY A 506 -20.30 -8.56 -6.58
N PHE A 507 -19.88 -7.31 -6.41
CA PHE A 507 -18.75 -6.75 -7.16
C PHE A 507 -17.47 -7.56 -6.92
N HIS A 508 -17.15 -7.86 -5.66
CA HIS A 508 -15.95 -8.65 -5.34
C HIS A 508 -16.03 -10.06 -5.94
N HIS A 509 -17.22 -10.69 -5.85
CA HIS A 509 -17.43 -12.02 -6.40
C HIS A 509 -17.35 -12.03 -7.94
N ALA A 510 -17.88 -11.00 -8.60
CA ALA A 510 -17.83 -10.86 -10.06
C ALA A 510 -16.38 -10.65 -10.53
N MET A 511 -15.63 -9.75 -9.85
CA MET A 511 -14.23 -9.50 -10.21
C MET A 511 -13.34 -10.72 -9.92
N GLY A 512 -13.56 -11.41 -8.79
CA GLY A 512 -12.84 -12.65 -8.52
C GLY A 512 -13.22 -13.76 -9.49
N GLY A 513 -14.49 -13.85 -9.88
CA GLY A 513 -14.99 -14.79 -10.91
C GLY A 513 -14.37 -14.54 -12.28
N LEU A 514 -14.14 -13.27 -12.62
CA LEU A 514 -13.50 -12.88 -13.88
C LEU A 514 -12.12 -13.52 -14.04
N VAL A 515 -11.37 -13.72 -12.95
CA VAL A 515 -10.08 -14.42 -13.03
C VAL A 515 -10.27 -15.80 -13.66
N GLY A 516 -11.31 -16.52 -13.21
CA GLY A 516 -11.64 -17.83 -13.78
C GLY A 516 -12.06 -17.76 -15.24
N SER A 517 -12.94 -16.81 -15.58
CA SER A 517 -13.42 -16.64 -16.97
C SER A 517 -12.26 -16.34 -17.94
N LEU A 518 -11.33 -15.49 -17.52
CA LEU A 518 -10.14 -15.17 -18.32
C LEU A 518 -9.22 -16.39 -18.47
N MET A 519 -9.05 -17.19 -17.40
CA MET A 519 -8.29 -18.44 -17.48
C MET A 519 -8.93 -19.41 -18.50
N ASP A 520 -10.25 -19.56 -18.46
CA ASP A 520 -10.97 -20.45 -19.39
C ASP A 520 -10.78 -20.00 -20.85
N SER A 521 -10.82 -18.69 -21.11
CA SER A 521 -10.62 -18.13 -22.45
C SER A 521 -9.16 -18.29 -22.93
N LEU A 522 -8.19 -18.26 -22.01
CA LEU A 522 -6.76 -18.36 -22.33
C LEU A 522 -6.24 -19.81 -22.31
N ALA A 523 -6.96 -20.75 -21.68
CA ALA A 523 -6.52 -22.14 -21.50
C ALA A 523 -6.11 -22.84 -22.79
N PRO A 524 -6.78 -22.63 -23.96
CA PRO A 524 -6.33 -23.25 -25.23
C PRO A 524 -4.95 -22.77 -25.70
N LYS A 525 -4.47 -21.68 -25.15
CA LYS A 525 -3.20 -21.05 -25.55
C LYS A 525 -2.12 -21.03 -24.44
N UNK A 526 -2.40 -20.95 -23.02
CA UNK A 526 -1.60 -20.82 -22.21
C UNK A 526 -1.67 -21.73 -21.26
N PRO A 527 -1.02 -22.68 -21.25
CA PRO A 527 -1.04 -23.58 -20.07
C PRO A 527 -0.78 -22.87 -18.72
N UNK A 528 -1.50 -22.81 -17.82
CA UNK A 528 -1.41 -22.24 -16.81
C UNK A 528 -1.16 -23.00 -15.77
N ALA A 529 -0.33 -23.84 -15.57
CA ALA A 529 -0.01 -24.67 -14.40
C ALA A 529 0.14 -23.83 -13.13
N GLN A 530 0.72 -22.67 -13.25
CA GLN A 530 0.92 -21.70 -12.14
C GLN A 530 0.39 -20.36 -12.60
N VAL A 531 -0.41 -19.72 -11.72
CA VAL A 531 -1.08 -18.45 -12.03
C VAL A 531 -0.76 -17.46 -10.93
N GLY A 532 -0.20 -16.33 -11.30
CA GLY A 532 0.20 -15.26 -10.41
C GLY A 532 -0.89 -14.20 -10.22
N LEU A 533 -0.99 -13.67 -8.99
CA LEU A 533 -1.82 -12.51 -8.66
C LEU A 533 -0.89 -11.45 -8.08
N THR A 534 -0.81 -10.26 -8.69
CA THR A 534 0.09 -9.20 -8.26
C THR A 534 -0.50 -7.81 -8.56
N GLY A 535 0.08 -6.76 -7.96
CA GLY A 535 -0.43 -5.40 -8.03
C GLY A 535 -1.27 -5.06 -6.82
N GLY A 536 -1.39 -3.75 -6.53
CA GLY A 536 -2.01 -3.25 -5.30
C GLY A 536 -3.46 -3.67 -5.07
N VAL A 537 -4.19 -4.05 -6.13
CA VAL A 537 -5.57 -4.50 -6.02
C VAL A 537 -5.67 -5.83 -5.24
N PHE A 538 -4.64 -6.69 -5.31
CA PHE A 538 -4.62 -7.96 -4.58
C PHE A 538 -4.22 -7.81 -3.10
N GLN A 539 -4.06 -6.58 -2.60
CA GLN A 539 -4.10 -6.33 -1.15
C GLN A 539 -5.50 -6.60 -0.58
N ASN A 540 -6.55 -6.50 -1.40
CA ASN A 540 -7.93 -6.81 -1.03
C ASN A 540 -8.04 -8.31 -0.74
N ALA A 541 -8.29 -8.65 0.54
CA ALA A 541 -8.26 -10.04 1.00
C ALA A 541 -9.46 -10.84 0.48
N LEU A 542 -10.62 -10.20 0.38
CA LEU A 542 -11.82 -10.86 -0.15
C LEU A 542 -11.64 -11.22 -1.63
N LEU A 543 -11.17 -10.26 -2.43
CA LEU A 543 -10.90 -10.49 -3.85
C LEU A 543 -9.85 -11.59 -4.03
N SER A 544 -8.75 -11.51 -3.29
CA SER A 544 -7.64 -12.47 -3.39
C SER A 544 -8.11 -13.89 -3.08
N ARG A 545 -8.90 -14.05 -2.02
CA ARG A 545 -9.45 -15.35 -1.61
C ARG A 545 -10.34 -15.94 -2.72
N ILE A 546 -11.21 -15.11 -3.31
CA ILE A 546 -12.11 -15.56 -4.39
C ILE A 546 -11.29 -15.93 -5.65
N ALA A 547 -10.33 -15.09 -6.04
CA ALA A 547 -9.47 -15.32 -7.20
C ALA A 547 -8.66 -16.61 -7.04
N ILE A 548 -8.06 -16.84 -5.87
CA ILE A 548 -7.30 -18.06 -5.59
C ILE A 548 -8.22 -19.30 -5.73
N ALA A 549 -9.42 -19.23 -5.17
CA ALA A 549 -10.38 -20.33 -5.28
C ALA A 549 -10.77 -20.61 -6.75
N GLN A 550 -10.84 -19.57 -7.61
CA GLN A 550 -11.10 -19.77 -9.04
C GLN A 550 -9.93 -20.46 -9.75
N ILE A 551 -8.70 -20.08 -9.38
CA ILE A 551 -7.48 -20.67 -9.93
C ILE A 551 -7.39 -22.15 -9.55
N GLU A 552 -7.56 -22.44 -8.26
CA GLU A 552 -7.43 -23.80 -7.71
C GLU A 552 -8.50 -24.75 -8.25
N ARG A 553 -9.74 -24.27 -8.41
CA ARG A 553 -10.83 -25.08 -9.00
C ARG A 553 -10.52 -25.52 -10.43
N ARG A 554 -9.62 -24.81 -11.13
CA ARG A 554 -9.20 -25.16 -12.49
C ARG A 554 -7.92 -26.02 -12.51
N GLY A 555 -7.49 -26.48 -11.34
CA GLY A 555 -6.32 -27.35 -11.21
C GLY A 555 -4.98 -26.63 -11.31
N SER A 556 -4.97 -25.29 -11.25
CA SER A 556 -3.75 -24.50 -11.30
C SER A 556 -3.30 -24.15 -9.89
N ALA A 557 -2.01 -23.90 -9.69
CA ALA A 557 -1.46 -23.42 -8.43
C ALA A 557 -1.47 -21.88 -8.40
N ALA A 558 -2.08 -21.30 -7.38
CA ALA A 558 -2.14 -19.85 -7.23
C ALA A 558 -0.88 -19.32 -6.53
N CYS A 559 -0.27 -18.28 -7.08
CA CYS A 559 0.89 -17.59 -6.51
C CYS A 559 0.49 -16.16 -6.15
N LEU A 560 0.55 -15.81 -4.86
CA LEU A 560 0.31 -14.46 -4.35
C LEU A 560 1.47 -14.12 -3.41
N PRO A 561 2.24 -13.05 -3.65
CA PRO A 561 3.46 -12.74 -2.87
C PRO A 561 3.24 -12.70 -1.36
N CYS A 562 4.22 -13.16 -0.60
CA CYS A 562 4.18 -13.19 0.86
C CYS A 562 5.48 -12.73 1.53
N SER A 563 6.56 -12.57 0.78
CA SER A 563 7.83 -12.04 1.29
C SER A 563 8.02 -10.58 0.88
N VAL A 564 7.67 -10.27 -0.39
CA VAL A 564 7.75 -8.91 -0.93
C VAL A 564 6.32 -8.35 -1.02
N PRO A 565 6.10 -7.05 -0.71
CA PRO A 565 4.76 -6.48 -0.85
C PRO A 565 4.21 -6.64 -2.26
N VAL A 566 2.91 -7.00 -2.35
CA VAL A 566 2.23 -7.22 -3.64
C VAL A 566 2.00 -5.91 -4.40
N ASN A 567 2.12 -4.76 -3.72
CA ASN A 567 1.92 -3.41 -4.27
C ASN A 567 3.24 -2.82 -4.79
N ASP A 568 3.24 -1.51 -5.10
CA ASP A 568 4.39 -0.79 -5.68
C ASP A 568 5.69 -0.92 -4.88
N ALA A 569 5.61 -1.24 -3.58
CA ALA A 569 6.82 -1.46 -2.79
C ALA A 569 7.61 -2.71 -3.24
N GLY A 570 6.99 -3.59 -4.04
CA GLY A 570 7.67 -4.74 -4.66
C GLY A 570 8.33 -4.43 -6.01
N ILE A 571 8.06 -3.25 -6.58
CA ILE A 571 8.54 -2.90 -7.94
C ILE A 571 10.06 -2.91 -8.03
N SER A 572 10.77 -2.39 -7.02
CA SER A 572 12.23 -2.36 -7.06
C SER A 572 12.83 -3.77 -7.15
N TYR A 573 12.22 -4.75 -6.46
CA TYR A 573 12.61 -6.15 -6.57
C TYR A 573 12.35 -6.69 -7.98
N GLY A 574 11.17 -6.42 -8.54
CA GLY A 574 10.84 -6.84 -9.90
C GLY A 574 11.77 -6.23 -10.95
N GLN A 575 12.20 -4.98 -10.75
CA GLN A 575 13.17 -4.33 -11.62
C GLN A 575 14.54 -5.03 -11.58
N ILE A 576 14.97 -5.54 -10.41
CA ILE A 576 16.21 -6.34 -10.29
C ILE A 576 16.08 -7.63 -11.11
N ILE A 577 14.94 -8.33 -10.97
CA ILE A 577 14.69 -9.59 -11.71
C ILE A 577 14.68 -9.33 -13.22
N GLU A 578 13.99 -8.27 -13.68
CA GLU A 578 13.93 -7.92 -15.11
C GLU A 578 15.33 -7.57 -15.67
N ALA A 579 16.09 -6.77 -14.92
CA ALA A 579 17.43 -6.35 -15.34
C ALA A 579 18.37 -7.55 -15.46
N GLY A 580 18.23 -8.55 -14.58
CA GLY A 580 19.03 -9.78 -14.64
C GLY A 580 18.60 -10.71 -15.77
N ALA A 581 17.31 -10.80 -16.06
CA ALA A 581 16.79 -11.65 -17.14
C ALA A 581 17.07 -11.07 -18.54
N SER A 582 17.28 -9.74 -18.63
CA SER A 582 17.55 -9.05 -19.89
C SER A 582 19.05 -8.92 -20.21
N ALA A 583 19.95 -9.42 -19.35
CA ALA A 583 21.41 -9.25 -19.42
C ALA A 583 22.12 -10.35 -20.31
#